data_d1669c1d4c8e55d5f71cba0b489c66df
#
_entry.id   d1669c1d4c8e55d5f71cba0b489c66df
#
_cell.length_a   1.000
_cell.length_b   1.000
_cell.length_c   1.000
_cell.angle_alpha   90.00
_cell.angle_beta   90.00
_cell.angle_gamma   90.00
#
_symmetry.space_group_name_H-M   'P 1'
#
loop_
_entity.id
_entity.type
_entity.pdbx_description
1 polymer ?
#
loop_
_entity_poly.entity_id
_entity_poly.type
_entity_poly.pdbx_seq_one_letter_code
_entity_poly.pdbx_strand_id
1 'polypeptide(L)'
;MATGISEAAAKGGAWLIEETSPAAVMTPEKVTEEHDLIRQAAAEFIKGEVVPANERLEQKDWALQRELVKKCGGLGLFGTNVPETYGGVDLDKISTLVVSEELSHHASFGATFGAQANLTILPIYMFGTEAQRTKYLPSLIAGDTIGAYCLSESGSGSDALGAKARAMKQADGSFVLSGEKMW
;
A
#
# COMPACT_ATOMS: atom_id res chain seq x y z
N MET A 1 -15.58 35.76 -21.85
CA MET A 1 -15.36 35.55 -20.42
C MET A 1 -14.71 34.19 -20.30
N ALA A 2 -13.41 34.17 -20.01
CA ALA A 2 -12.72 32.90 -19.82
C ALA A 2 -13.19 32.34 -18.46
N THR A 3 -13.92 31.26 -18.49
CA THR A 3 -14.23 30.46 -17.28
C THR A 3 -12.91 29.99 -16.73
N GLY A 4 -12.53 30.47 -15.55
CA GLY A 4 -11.30 30.03 -14.89
C GLY A 4 -11.37 28.54 -14.64
N ILE A 5 -10.59 27.78 -15.44
CA ILE A 5 -10.38 26.34 -15.21
C ILE A 5 -9.62 26.24 -13.89
N SER A 6 -10.19 25.50 -12.95
CA SER A 6 -9.57 25.27 -11.66
C SER A 6 -8.20 24.58 -11.86
N GLU A 7 -7.15 25.15 -11.26
CA GLU A 7 -5.82 24.49 -11.20
C GLU A 7 -5.79 23.28 -10.25
N ALA A 8 -6.91 22.93 -9.62
CA ALA A 8 -6.99 21.75 -8.79
C ALA A 8 -6.76 20.48 -9.63
N ALA A 9 -5.89 19.59 -9.14
CA ALA A 9 -5.61 18.32 -9.81
C ALA A 9 -6.90 17.55 -10.08
N ALA A 10 -7.04 17.01 -11.29
CA ALA A 10 -8.17 16.17 -11.67
C ALA A 10 -8.21 14.93 -10.79
N LYS A 11 -9.39 14.62 -10.20
CA LYS A 11 -9.57 13.47 -9.31
C LYS A 11 -9.81 12.20 -10.12
N GLY A 12 -8.95 11.21 -9.94
CA GLY A 12 -9.10 9.90 -10.59
C GLY A 12 -9.18 10.03 -12.12
N GLY A 13 -10.22 9.43 -12.72
CA GLY A 13 -10.47 9.48 -14.17
C GLY A 13 -11.34 10.66 -14.63
N ALA A 14 -11.56 11.70 -13.82
CA ALA A 14 -12.42 12.84 -14.16
C ALA A 14 -12.00 13.53 -15.47
N TRP A 15 -10.70 13.55 -15.76
CA TRP A 15 -10.16 14.09 -17.01
C TRP A 15 -10.69 13.41 -18.28
N LEU A 16 -11.29 12.21 -18.17
CA LEU A 16 -11.91 11.50 -19.29
C LEU A 16 -13.29 12.04 -19.63
N ILE A 17 -13.97 12.69 -18.71
CA ILE A 17 -15.39 13.10 -18.85
C ILE A 17 -15.62 14.58 -18.52
N GLU A 18 -14.65 15.26 -17.94
CA GLU A 18 -14.73 16.67 -17.58
C GLU A 18 -13.74 17.50 -18.39
N GLU A 19 -14.07 18.75 -18.65
CA GLU A 19 -13.14 19.70 -19.26
C GLU A 19 -12.00 19.98 -18.30
N THR A 20 -10.81 19.49 -18.64
CA THR A 20 -9.66 19.48 -17.74
C THR A 20 -8.45 20.15 -18.42
N SER A 21 -7.78 21.05 -17.72
CA SER A 21 -6.50 21.61 -18.18
C SER A 21 -5.42 20.52 -18.27
N PRO A 22 -4.58 20.50 -19.32
CA PRO A 22 -3.40 19.62 -19.37
C PRO A 22 -2.50 19.73 -18.13
N ALA A 23 -2.45 20.92 -17.50
CA ALA A 23 -1.72 21.14 -16.27
C ALA A 23 -2.27 20.33 -15.06
N ALA A 24 -3.54 19.95 -15.06
CA ALA A 24 -4.18 19.18 -14.00
C ALA A 24 -4.05 17.66 -14.16
N VAL A 25 -3.51 17.18 -15.28
CA VAL A 25 -3.30 15.74 -15.56
C VAL A 25 -1.85 15.38 -15.28
N MET A 26 -1.63 14.26 -14.59
CA MET A 26 -0.27 13.73 -14.40
C MET A 26 0.26 13.15 -15.70
N THR A 27 1.46 13.59 -16.08
CA THR A 27 2.20 13.09 -17.24
C THR A 27 3.65 12.77 -16.82
N PRO A 28 4.39 11.95 -17.58
CA PRO A 28 5.77 11.62 -17.24
C PRO A 28 6.69 12.83 -17.04
N GLU A 29 6.41 13.93 -17.75
CA GLU A 29 7.19 15.18 -17.64
C GLU A 29 7.03 15.90 -16.29
N LYS A 30 6.06 15.47 -15.48
CA LYS A 30 5.81 16.00 -14.13
C LYS A 30 6.51 15.19 -13.04
N VAL A 31 7.23 14.14 -13.39
CA VAL A 31 8.13 13.46 -12.48
C VAL A 31 9.25 14.42 -12.08
N THR A 32 9.46 14.58 -10.79
CA THR A 32 10.46 15.49 -10.23
C THR A 32 11.74 14.73 -9.87
N GLU A 33 12.82 15.47 -9.60
CA GLU A 33 14.06 14.88 -9.09
C GLU A 33 13.85 14.10 -7.78
N GLU A 34 12.91 14.54 -6.93
CA GLU A 34 12.56 13.83 -5.71
C GLU A 34 11.92 12.46 -6.01
N HIS A 35 11.00 12.40 -6.98
CA HIS A 35 10.43 11.12 -7.44
C HIS A 35 11.52 10.18 -8.00
N ASP A 36 12.50 10.72 -8.72
CA ASP A 36 13.60 9.92 -9.26
C ASP A 36 14.54 9.40 -8.17
N LEU A 37 14.80 10.18 -7.13
CA LEU A 37 15.57 9.71 -5.95
C LEU A 37 14.85 8.57 -5.23
N ILE A 38 13.54 8.68 -5.04
CA ILE A 38 12.72 7.63 -4.42
C ILE A 38 12.70 6.39 -5.31
N ARG A 39 12.55 6.55 -6.61
CA ARG A 39 12.63 5.48 -7.61
C ARG A 39 13.97 4.76 -7.50
N GLN A 40 15.06 5.50 -7.46
CA GLN A 40 16.41 4.94 -7.34
C GLN A 40 16.57 4.11 -6.06
N ALA A 41 16.13 4.62 -4.92
CA ALA A 41 16.20 3.89 -3.64
C ALA A 41 15.43 2.57 -3.69
N ALA A 42 14.21 2.57 -4.27
CA ALA A 42 13.41 1.38 -4.47
C ALA A 42 14.08 0.38 -5.45
N ALA A 43 14.64 0.88 -6.55
CA ALA A 43 15.35 0.08 -7.54
C ALA A 43 16.62 -0.57 -6.96
N GLU A 44 17.40 0.18 -6.18
CA GLU A 44 18.59 -0.34 -5.51
C GLU A 44 18.24 -1.47 -4.52
N PHE A 45 17.18 -1.27 -3.74
CA PHE A 45 16.69 -2.31 -2.82
C PHE A 45 16.27 -3.58 -3.57
N ILE A 46 15.44 -3.46 -4.61
CA ILE A 46 15.02 -4.63 -5.40
C ILE A 46 16.19 -5.34 -6.04
N LYS A 47 17.05 -4.60 -6.74
CA LYS A 47 18.19 -5.19 -7.49
C LYS A 47 19.28 -5.74 -6.58
N GLY A 48 19.55 -5.07 -5.47
CA GLY A 48 20.63 -5.44 -4.55
C GLY A 48 20.25 -6.48 -3.51
N GLU A 49 19.00 -6.51 -3.05
CA GLU A 49 18.59 -7.35 -1.92
C GLU A 49 17.60 -8.44 -2.33
N VAL A 50 16.58 -8.11 -3.13
CA VAL A 50 15.47 -9.03 -3.41
C VAL A 50 15.78 -9.96 -4.58
N VAL A 51 16.25 -9.42 -5.71
CA VAL A 51 16.56 -10.23 -6.90
C VAL A 51 17.62 -11.31 -6.62
N PRO A 52 18.73 -11.01 -5.92
CA PRO A 52 19.70 -12.07 -5.56
C PRO A 52 19.14 -13.13 -4.61
N ALA A 53 18.08 -12.80 -3.87
CA ALA A 53 17.43 -13.71 -2.93
C ALA A 53 16.32 -14.57 -3.57
N ASN A 54 16.01 -14.39 -4.85
CA ASN A 54 14.85 -14.98 -5.54
C ASN A 54 14.72 -16.49 -5.29
N GLU A 55 15.78 -17.26 -5.49
CA GLU A 55 15.72 -18.73 -5.33
C GLU A 55 15.28 -19.13 -3.90
N ARG A 56 15.83 -18.48 -2.88
CA ARG A 56 15.46 -18.72 -1.48
C ARG A 56 14.00 -18.30 -1.19
N LEU A 57 13.55 -17.19 -1.76
CA LEU A 57 12.17 -16.72 -1.62
C LEU A 57 11.19 -17.70 -2.24
N GLU A 58 11.47 -18.24 -3.43
CA GLU A 58 10.64 -19.25 -4.08
C GLU A 58 10.63 -20.59 -3.30
N GLN A 59 11.69 -20.89 -2.56
CA GLN A 59 11.73 -22.00 -1.61
C GLN A 59 11.05 -21.74 -0.27
N LYS A 60 10.37 -20.59 -0.13
CA LYS A 60 9.61 -20.17 1.05
C LYS A 60 10.50 -19.96 2.29
N ASP A 61 11.67 -19.36 2.12
CA ASP A 61 12.50 -18.92 3.25
C ASP A 61 11.83 -17.74 3.96
N TRP A 62 10.93 -18.06 4.90
CA TRP A 62 10.14 -17.07 5.63
C TRP A 62 10.98 -16.17 6.53
N ALA A 63 12.14 -16.63 6.99
CA ALA A 63 13.05 -15.80 7.78
C ALA A 63 13.64 -14.68 6.90
N LEU A 64 14.12 -15.03 5.72
CA LEU A 64 14.60 -14.07 4.73
C LEU A 64 13.49 -13.11 4.29
N GLN A 65 12.28 -13.63 4.04
CA GLN A 65 11.13 -12.79 3.67
C GLN A 65 10.86 -11.71 4.73
N ARG A 66 10.88 -12.07 6.02
CA ARG A 66 10.72 -11.11 7.14
C ARG A 66 11.85 -10.09 7.18
N GLU A 67 13.09 -10.51 6.96
CA GLU A 67 14.25 -9.63 6.91
C GLU A 67 14.09 -8.59 5.79
N LEU A 68 13.71 -9.01 4.59
CA LEU A 68 13.50 -8.11 3.45
C LEU A 68 12.33 -7.14 3.69
N VAL A 69 11.22 -7.61 4.30
CA VAL A 69 10.12 -6.73 4.71
C VAL A 69 10.61 -5.68 5.72
N LYS A 70 11.41 -6.07 6.70
CA LYS A 70 12.00 -5.15 7.68
C LYS A 70 12.93 -4.12 7.02
N LYS A 71 13.77 -4.53 6.08
CA LYS A 71 14.64 -3.63 5.31
C LYS A 71 13.81 -2.64 4.46
N CYS A 72 12.79 -3.14 3.78
CA CYS A 72 11.86 -2.33 2.98
C CYS A 72 11.17 -1.25 3.84
N GLY A 73 10.72 -1.63 5.05
CA GLY A 73 10.15 -0.69 6.03
C GLY A 73 11.17 0.34 6.51
N GLY A 74 12.41 -0.09 6.79
CA GLY A 74 13.50 0.80 7.19
C GLY A 74 13.88 1.86 6.14
N LEU A 75 13.59 1.59 4.87
CA LEU A 75 13.73 2.54 3.76
C LEU A 75 12.50 3.45 3.57
N GLY A 76 11.46 3.32 4.41
CA GLY A 76 10.22 4.10 4.32
C GLY A 76 9.28 3.72 3.18
N LEU A 77 9.56 2.64 2.42
CA LEU A 77 8.85 2.31 1.19
C LEU A 77 7.40 1.87 1.42
N PHE A 78 7.04 1.36 2.60
CA PHE A 78 5.65 0.99 2.94
C PHE A 78 4.78 2.18 3.31
N GLY A 79 5.37 3.28 3.77
CA GLY A 79 4.65 4.43 4.32
C GLY A 79 4.80 5.70 3.50
N THR A 80 5.08 5.61 2.20
CA THR A 80 5.37 6.77 1.34
C THR A 80 4.32 7.88 1.44
N ASN A 81 3.03 7.55 1.47
CA ASN A 81 1.92 8.51 1.52
C ASN A 81 1.17 8.51 2.87
N VAL A 82 1.79 8.03 3.91
CA VAL A 82 1.25 8.07 5.28
C VAL A 82 1.97 9.19 6.04
N PRO A 83 1.26 10.01 6.84
CA PRO A 83 1.89 11.07 7.63
C PRO A 83 2.98 10.59 8.59
N GLU A 84 3.98 11.43 8.83
CA GLU A 84 5.08 11.15 9.76
C GLU A 84 4.59 10.82 11.19
N THR A 85 3.46 11.40 11.61
CA THR A 85 2.83 11.13 12.91
C THR A 85 2.51 9.65 13.14
N TYR A 86 2.37 8.87 12.06
CA TYR A 86 2.14 7.41 12.10
C TYR A 86 3.36 6.62 11.64
N GLY A 87 4.52 7.26 11.48
CA GLY A 87 5.75 6.62 11.02
C GLY A 87 5.92 6.55 9.50
N GLY A 88 5.09 7.27 8.74
CA GLY A 88 5.22 7.40 7.28
C GLY A 88 6.22 8.48 6.87
N VAL A 89 6.27 8.78 5.57
CA VAL A 89 7.18 9.76 4.96
C VAL A 89 6.44 11.01 4.46
N ASP A 90 5.11 10.95 4.41
CA ASP A 90 4.19 12.03 4.00
C ASP A 90 4.43 12.57 2.58
N LEU A 91 4.76 11.68 1.64
CA LEU A 91 4.97 12.01 0.24
C LEU A 91 3.68 11.94 -0.57
N ASP A 92 3.73 12.36 -1.81
CA ASP A 92 2.60 12.34 -2.72
C ASP A 92 2.28 10.95 -3.29
N LYS A 93 1.19 10.86 -4.06
CA LYS A 93 0.77 9.62 -4.71
C LYS A 93 1.69 9.16 -5.83
N ILE A 94 2.42 10.07 -6.45
CA ILE A 94 3.36 9.73 -7.52
C ILE A 94 4.54 8.98 -6.94
N SER A 95 5.04 9.41 -5.78
CA SER A 95 6.06 8.69 -5.00
C SER A 95 5.64 7.24 -4.72
N THR A 96 4.36 7.02 -4.32
CA THR A 96 3.83 5.66 -4.12
C THR A 96 3.83 4.85 -5.41
N LEU A 97 3.48 5.47 -6.54
CA LEU A 97 3.44 4.80 -7.85
C LEU A 97 4.83 4.39 -8.32
N VAL A 98 5.82 5.28 -8.23
CA VAL A 98 7.20 4.97 -8.67
C VAL A 98 7.83 3.87 -7.79
N VAL A 99 7.55 3.85 -6.48
CA VAL A 99 7.96 2.74 -5.61
C VAL A 99 7.31 1.43 -6.04
N SER A 100 6.01 1.44 -6.27
CA SER A 100 5.27 0.24 -6.69
C SER A 100 5.75 -0.29 -8.03
N GLU A 101 6.09 0.59 -8.98
CA GLU A 101 6.66 0.24 -10.27
C GLU A 101 7.98 -0.52 -10.11
N GLU A 102 8.93 0.02 -9.34
CA GLU A 102 10.22 -0.63 -9.12
C GLU A 102 10.10 -1.96 -8.36
N LEU A 103 9.26 -2.00 -7.31
CA LEU A 103 9.08 -3.23 -6.54
C LEU A 103 8.36 -4.33 -7.32
N SER A 104 7.65 -4.00 -8.39
CA SER A 104 7.00 -4.98 -9.28
C SER A 104 7.98 -5.79 -10.15
N HIS A 105 9.24 -5.36 -10.26
CA HIS A 105 10.28 -6.12 -10.98
C HIS A 105 10.58 -7.49 -10.35
N HIS A 106 10.13 -7.75 -9.14
CA HIS A 106 10.16 -9.07 -8.52
C HIS A 106 8.74 -9.47 -8.10
N ALA A 107 8.09 -10.33 -8.88
CA ALA A 107 6.66 -10.63 -8.76
C ALA A 107 6.24 -11.09 -7.35
N SER A 108 6.96 -12.03 -6.75
CA SER A 108 6.62 -12.58 -5.44
C SER A 108 6.80 -11.54 -4.31
N PHE A 109 7.89 -10.78 -4.30
CA PHE A 109 8.09 -9.72 -3.33
C PHE A 109 7.17 -8.51 -3.58
N GLY A 110 6.90 -8.19 -4.85
CA GLY A 110 5.93 -7.16 -5.23
C GLY A 110 4.52 -7.45 -4.70
N ALA A 111 4.10 -8.73 -4.71
CA ALA A 111 2.84 -9.15 -4.08
C ALA A 111 2.87 -8.95 -2.55
N THR A 112 3.97 -9.30 -1.89
CA THR A 112 4.17 -9.06 -0.44
C THR A 112 4.12 -7.56 -0.12
N PHE A 113 4.81 -6.74 -0.91
CA PHE A 113 4.79 -5.29 -0.77
C PHE A 113 3.36 -4.74 -0.91
N GLY A 114 2.65 -5.13 -1.97
CA GLY A 114 1.29 -4.70 -2.22
C GLY A 114 0.32 -5.10 -1.10
N ALA A 115 0.45 -6.31 -0.55
CA ALA A 115 -0.35 -6.75 0.59
C ALA A 115 -0.07 -5.91 1.84
N GLN A 116 1.19 -5.60 2.13
CA GLN A 116 1.56 -4.79 3.27
C GLN A 116 1.11 -3.33 3.10
N ALA A 117 1.52 -2.67 2.01
CA ALA A 117 1.28 -1.26 1.79
C ALA A 117 -0.20 -0.95 1.46
N ASN A 118 -0.78 -1.65 0.49
CA ASN A 118 -2.07 -1.28 -0.08
C ASN A 118 -3.26 -2.01 0.56
N LEU A 119 -3.09 -3.26 1.00
CA LEU A 119 -4.19 -4.03 1.58
C LEU A 119 -4.21 -4.02 3.11
N THR A 120 -3.13 -3.60 3.76
CA THR A 120 -3.05 -3.53 5.22
C THR A 120 -2.89 -2.10 5.73
N ILE A 121 -1.80 -1.42 5.36
CA ILE A 121 -1.49 -0.06 5.86
C ILE A 121 -2.54 0.94 5.37
N LEU A 122 -2.79 0.98 4.07
CA LEU A 122 -3.68 1.97 3.47
C LEU A 122 -5.12 1.93 4.01
N PRO A 123 -5.80 0.77 4.15
CA PRO A 123 -7.13 0.71 4.75
C PRO A 123 -7.17 1.17 6.20
N ILE A 124 -6.15 0.82 7.01
CA ILE A 124 -6.07 1.29 8.41
C ILE A 124 -5.88 2.81 8.44
N TYR A 125 -5.03 3.36 7.57
CA TYR A 125 -4.83 4.81 7.47
C TYR A 125 -6.10 5.53 7.05
N MET A 126 -6.80 5.06 6.00
CA MET A 126 -7.97 5.74 5.45
C MET A 126 -9.22 5.61 6.31
N PHE A 127 -9.46 4.44 6.88
CA PHE A 127 -10.73 4.08 7.51
C PHE A 127 -10.63 3.73 9.00
N GLY A 128 -9.42 3.57 9.53
CA GLY A 128 -9.20 3.29 10.94
C GLY A 128 -9.52 4.48 11.84
N THR A 129 -9.89 4.18 13.08
CA THR A 129 -9.96 5.20 14.14
C THR A 129 -8.57 5.69 14.50
N GLU A 130 -8.46 6.84 15.16
CA GLU A 130 -7.17 7.37 15.61
C GLU A 130 -6.41 6.37 16.51
N ALA A 131 -7.13 5.70 17.40
CA ALA A 131 -6.55 4.66 18.25
C ALA A 131 -5.98 3.48 17.43
N GLN A 132 -6.64 3.10 16.34
CA GLN A 132 -6.17 2.04 15.44
C GLN A 132 -4.96 2.50 14.64
N ARG A 133 -4.97 3.70 14.09
CA ARG A 133 -3.84 4.27 13.34
C ARG A 133 -2.59 4.33 14.22
N THR A 134 -2.69 4.94 15.40
CA THR A 134 -1.59 5.08 16.35
C THR A 134 -1.05 3.71 16.81
N LYS A 135 -1.94 2.73 16.99
CA LYS A 135 -1.55 1.40 17.48
C LYS A 135 -0.85 0.56 16.42
N TYR A 136 -1.33 0.56 15.20
CA TYR A 136 -0.91 -0.42 14.19
C TYR A 136 0.03 0.12 13.12
N LEU A 137 -0.17 1.37 12.67
CA LEU A 137 0.60 1.88 11.53
C LEU A 137 2.12 1.93 11.77
N PRO A 138 2.64 2.40 12.91
CA PRO A 138 4.08 2.50 13.08
C PRO A 138 4.82 1.17 12.90
N SER A 139 4.32 0.10 13.50
CA SER A 139 4.95 -1.22 13.40
C SER A 139 4.77 -1.88 12.03
N LEU A 140 3.65 -1.63 11.36
CA LEU A 140 3.40 -2.09 10.00
C LEU A 140 4.30 -1.39 8.98
N ILE A 141 4.43 -0.06 9.09
CA ILE A 141 5.26 0.77 8.20
C ILE A 141 6.74 0.42 8.38
N ALA A 142 7.18 0.25 9.61
CA ALA A 142 8.56 -0.17 9.91
C ALA A 142 8.87 -1.61 9.48
N GLY A 143 7.87 -2.41 9.06
CA GLY A 143 8.04 -3.82 8.72
C GLY A 143 8.28 -4.74 9.91
N ASP A 144 8.04 -4.27 11.15
CA ASP A 144 8.12 -5.08 12.37
C ASP A 144 6.96 -6.05 12.47
N THR A 145 5.80 -5.64 11.97
CA THR A 145 4.58 -6.44 11.88
C THR A 145 4.20 -6.64 10.42
N ILE A 146 3.87 -7.87 10.06
CA ILE A 146 3.37 -8.20 8.72
C ILE A 146 1.85 -8.32 8.81
N GLY A 147 1.16 -7.58 7.93
CA GLY A 147 -0.27 -7.63 7.79
C GLY A 147 -0.73 -8.64 6.74
N ALA A 148 -1.96 -9.10 6.88
CA ALA A 148 -2.60 -9.96 5.90
C ALA A 148 -4.04 -9.50 5.66
N TYR A 149 -4.55 -9.75 4.46
CA TYR A 149 -5.91 -9.41 4.06
C TYR A 149 -6.71 -10.65 3.71
N CYS A 150 -7.69 -10.98 4.53
CA CYS A 150 -8.55 -12.15 4.36
C CYS A 150 -9.93 -11.69 3.90
N LEU A 151 -10.20 -11.70 2.59
CA LEU A 151 -11.46 -11.25 2.00
C LEU A 151 -12.34 -12.39 1.53
N SER A 152 -11.81 -13.28 0.68
CA SER A 152 -12.57 -14.30 -0.01
C SER A 152 -13.19 -15.34 0.94
N GLU A 153 -14.39 -15.77 0.59
CA GLU A 153 -15.11 -16.89 1.22
C GLU A 153 -15.51 -17.90 0.14
N SER A 154 -15.90 -19.09 0.51
CA SER A 154 -16.32 -20.14 -0.45
C SER A 154 -17.47 -19.69 -1.35
N GLY A 155 -18.34 -18.81 -0.86
CA GLY A 155 -19.47 -18.24 -1.61
C GLY A 155 -19.30 -16.78 -2.01
N SER A 156 -18.13 -16.17 -1.83
CA SER A 156 -17.87 -14.74 -2.08
C SER A 156 -16.45 -14.53 -2.57
N GLY A 157 -16.30 -14.39 -3.88
CA GLY A 157 -15.05 -14.01 -4.56
C GLY A 157 -15.16 -12.60 -5.13
N SER A 158 -15.46 -12.50 -6.44
CA SER A 158 -15.65 -11.20 -7.12
C SER A 158 -16.80 -10.39 -6.52
N ASP A 159 -17.84 -11.04 -6.02
CA ASP A 159 -18.86 -10.40 -5.19
C ASP A 159 -18.41 -10.31 -3.73
N ALA A 160 -17.52 -9.37 -3.43
CA ALA A 160 -16.99 -9.17 -2.09
C ALA A 160 -18.08 -8.75 -1.08
N LEU A 161 -19.17 -8.12 -1.53
CA LEU A 161 -20.30 -7.73 -0.68
C LEU A 161 -21.19 -8.93 -0.31
N GLY A 162 -21.07 -10.03 -1.02
CA GLY A 162 -21.73 -11.30 -0.70
C GLY A 162 -21.10 -12.06 0.49
N ALA A 163 -20.05 -11.52 1.14
CA ALA A 163 -19.40 -12.15 2.28
C ALA A 163 -20.36 -12.36 3.46
N LYS A 164 -20.29 -13.53 4.08
CA LYS A 164 -21.20 -13.97 5.16
C LYS A 164 -20.54 -14.03 6.54
N ALA A 165 -19.22 -13.95 6.62
CA ALA A 165 -18.51 -13.89 7.91
C ALA A 165 -18.99 -12.67 8.72
N ARG A 166 -19.14 -12.85 10.02
CA ARG A 166 -19.72 -11.86 10.92
C ARG A 166 -18.81 -11.61 12.11
N ALA A 167 -18.81 -10.37 12.60
CA ALA A 167 -18.21 -9.96 13.85
C ALA A 167 -19.32 -9.45 14.76
N MET A 168 -19.68 -10.21 15.79
CA MET A 168 -20.77 -9.86 16.74
C MET A 168 -20.16 -9.23 17.98
N LYS A 169 -20.49 -7.93 18.21
CA LYS A 169 -20.02 -7.21 19.38
C LYS A 169 -20.68 -7.76 20.65
N GLN A 170 -19.89 -7.98 21.69
CA GLN A 170 -20.31 -8.46 22.99
C GLN A 170 -20.50 -7.29 23.99
N ALA A 171 -21.13 -7.59 25.12
CA ALA A 171 -21.38 -6.61 26.18
C ALA A 171 -20.10 -6.04 26.82
N ASP A 172 -19.02 -6.82 26.83
CA ASP A 172 -17.69 -6.43 27.32
C ASP A 172 -16.86 -5.63 26.30
N GLY A 173 -17.42 -5.36 25.12
CA GLY A 173 -16.74 -4.63 24.02
C GLY A 173 -15.89 -5.52 23.11
N SER A 174 -15.73 -6.80 23.41
CA SER A 174 -15.07 -7.78 22.53
C SER A 174 -15.93 -8.13 21.32
N PHE A 175 -15.38 -8.88 20.36
CA PHE A 175 -16.12 -9.39 19.21
C PHE A 175 -15.96 -10.91 19.10
N VAL A 176 -17.07 -11.58 18.84
CA VAL A 176 -17.07 -12.98 18.44
C VAL A 176 -17.12 -13.05 16.92
N LEU A 177 -16.09 -13.66 16.31
CA LEU A 177 -16.01 -13.87 14.88
C LEU A 177 -16.62 -15.22 14.51
N SER A 178 -17.44 -15.25 13.46
CA SER A 178 -18.09 -16.47 12.96
C SER A 178 -18.08 -16.46 11.45
N GLY A 179 -17.64 -17.54 10.83
CA GLY A 179 -17.53 -17.70 9.40
C GLY A 179 -16.18 -18.33 8.99
N GLU A 180 -15.98 -18.43 7.68
CA GLU A 180 -14.78 -18.99 7.07
C GLU A 180 -14.19 -17.99 6.09
N LYS A 181 -12.86 -17.96 6.00
CA LYS A 181 -12.13 -17.24 4.93
C LYS A 181 -11.28 -18.23 4.16
N MET A 182 -11.16 -18.02 2.86
CA MET A 182 -10.24 -18.77 1.99
C MET A 182 -8.90 -18.04 1.98
N TRP A 183 -7.80 -18.80 2.01
CA TRP A 183 -6.39 -18.34 1.99
C TRP A 183 -5.89 -17.71 3.28
#